data_0c842e2e2e3257dac83547b386aaa23b
#
_entry.id   0c842e2e2e3257dac83547b386aaa23b
#
_cell.length_a   1.000
_cell.length_b   1.000
_cell.length_c   1.000
_cell.angle_alpha   90.00
_cell.angle_beta   90.00
_cell.angle_gamma   90.00
#
_symmetry.space_group_name_H-M   'P 1'
#
loop_
_entity.id
_entity.type
_entity.pdbx_description
1 polymer ?
#
loop_
_entity_poly.entity_id
_entity_poly.type
_entity_poly.pdbx_seq_one_letter_code
_entity_poly.pdbx_strand_id
1 'polypeptide(L)'
;MTTSEKQHNPSMRGRVNVEGKLLKAACKLLAQKGPKGVSNRDIAKHAGVNHGQIHHYFGSKRGLLEAAISKLAHEHWDHTQRDGVSPLALGKDQTYILAVIRCAIDGDLDLATLELRENISVPRQVLKKFCDNKDPSETETDVKGQLAAAMAIEMAWAVLEPYINATLNVEANEVDIVKQKIVDILVSIADY
;
A
#
# COMPACT_ATOMS: atom_id res chain seq x y z
N MET A 1 35.20 21.99 -31.89
CA MET A 1 35.04 21.37 -30.59
C MET A 1 34.36 22.39 -29.69
N THR A 2 33.05 22.29 -29.58
CA THR A 2 32.24 23.17 -28.72
C THR A 2 31.48 22.28 -27.74
N THR A 3 31.97 22.25 -26.52
CA THR A 3 31.39 21.53 -25.37
C THR A 3 30.10 22.26 -24.99
N SER A 4 28.94 21.60 -25.21
CA SER A 4 27.65 22.07 -24.75
C SER A 4 27.51 21.76 -23.25
N GLU A 5 27.79 22.73 -22.39
CA GLU A 5 27.47 22.69 -20.98
C GLU A 5 25.94 22.68 -20.81
N LYS A 6 25.41 21.56 -20.33
CA LYS A 6 24.01 21.46 -19.86
C LYS A 6 23.86 22.37 -18.64
N GLN A 7 23.29 23.56 -18.83
CA GLN A 7 22.89 24.45 -17.74
C GLN A 7 21.88 23.73 -16.83
N HIS A 8 22.34 23.33 -15.67
CA HIS A 8 21.56 22.69 -14.62
C HIS A 8 20.83 23.78 -13.81
N ASN A 9 19.51 23.94 -14.03
CA ASN A 9 18.69 24.98 -13.41
C ASN A 9 18.48 24.71 -11.91
N PRO A 10 19.03 25.54 -10.98
CA PRO A 10 18.91 25.35 -9.52
C PRO A 10 17.47 25.39 -8.98
N SER A 11 16.55 26.05 -9.68
CA SER A 11 15.14 26.15 -9.30
C SER A 11 14.40 24.81 -9.43
N MET A 12 14.79 23.97 -10.38
CA MET A 12 14.22 22.64 -10.57
C MET A 12 14.58 21.67 -9.44
N ARG A 13 15.82 21.70 -8.94
CA ARG A 13 16.25 20.88 -7.80
C ARG A 13 15.51 21.24 -6.50
N GLY A 14 15.29 22.52 -6.25
CA GLY A 14 14.51 23.00 -5.10
C GLY A 14 13.06 22.53 -5.17
N ARG A 15 12.45 22.58 -6.35
CA ARG A 15 11.07 22.16 -6.62
C ARG A 15 10.86 20.67 -6.37
N VAL A 16 11.66 19.81 -6.98
CA VAL A 16 11.61 18.34 -6.82
C VAL A 16 11.83 17.94 -5.35
N ASN A 17 12.67 18.68 -4.62
CA ASN A 17 12.93 18.39 -3.22
C ASN A 17 11.70 18.69 -2.32
N VAL A 18 10.96 19.80 -2.54
CA VAL A 18 9.77 20.16 -1.74
C VAL A 18 8.62 19.21 -2.02
N GLU A 19 8.34 18.94 -3.29
CA GLU A 19 7.30 18.01 -3.73
C GLU A 19 7.54 16.61 -3.15
N GLY A 20 8.75 16.08 -3.29
CA GLY A 20 9.13 14.78 -2.74
C GLY A 20 9.04 14.69 -1.21
N LYS A 21 9.37 15.78 -0.49
CA LYS A 21 9.21 15.84 0.97
C LYS A 21 7.74 15.80 1.38
N LEU A 22 6.87 16.56 0.70
CA LEU A 22 5.43 16.55 0.94
C LEU A 22 4.84 15.18 0.67
N LEU A 23 5.19 14.55 -0.45
CA LEU A 23 4.70 13.24 -0.83
C LEU A 23 5.13 12.17 0.19
N LYS A 24 6.39 12.15 0.60
CA LYS A 24 6.90 11.23 1.62
C LYS A 24 6.19 11.41 2.97
N ALA A 25 5.96 12.65 3.38
CA ALA A 25 5.23 12.98 4.60
C ALA A 25 3.77 12.52 4.53
N ALA A 26 3.11 12.74 3.39
CA ALA A 26 1.74 12.31 3.14
C ALA A 26 1.60 10.79 3.20
N CYS A 27 2.47 10.01 2.53
CA CYS A 27 2.48 8.54 2.61
C CYS A 27 2.52 8.05 4.06
N LYS A 28 3.47 8.57 4.85
CA LYS A 28 3.63 8.17 6.24
C LYS A 28 2.42 8.55 7.12
N LEU A 29 1.95 9.79 7.01
CA LEU A 29 0.84 10.26 7.84
C LEU A 29 -0.49 9.64 7.45
N LEU A 30 -0.71 9.36 6.17
CA LEU A 30 -1.89 8.64 5.69
C LEU A 30 -1.95 7.23 6.30
N ALA A 31 -0.83 6.50 6.28
CA ALA A 31 -0.74 5.18 6.90
C ALA A 31 -0.97 5.22 8.43
N GLN A 32 -0.55 6.29 9.10
CA GLN A 32 -0.67 6.41 10.55
C GLN A 32 -2.05 6.89 11.02
N LYS A 33 -2.65 7.85 10.32
CA LYS A 33 -3.81 8.61 10.80
C LYS A 33 -5.05 8.53 9.90
N GLY A 34 -4.92 8.00 8.70
CA GLY A 34 -5.97 7.99 7.69
C GLY A 34 -6.26 9.37 7.09
N PRO A 35 -7.10 9.43 6.03
CA PRO A 35 -7.40 10.67 5.31
C PRO A 35 -8.14 11.71 6.17
N LYS A 36 -9.00 11.26 7.12
CA LYS A 36 -9.71 12.15 8.03
C LYS A 36 -8.81 12.72 9.13
N GLY A 37 -7.88 11.92 9.63
CA GLY A 37 -6.97 12.28 10.73
C GLY A 37 -5.79 13.16 10.33
N VAL A 38 -5.55 13.40 9.04
CA VAL A 38 -4.41 14.16 8.52
C VAL A 38 -4.84 15.55 8.06
N SER A 39 -4.16 16.61 8.54
CA SER A 39 -4.33 17.99 8.07
C SER A 39 -3.17 18.46 7.18
N ASN A 40 -3.41 19.49 6.35
CA ASN A 40 -2.34 20.14 5.58
C ASN A 40 -1.20 20.65 6.46
N ARG A 41 -1.52 21.10 7.66
CA ARG A 41 -0.52 21.59 8.63
C ARG A 41 0.36 20.46 9.15
N ASP A 42 -0.24 19.29 9.44
CA ASP A 42 0.51 18.10 9.87
C ASP A 42 1.50 17.65 8.80
N ILE A 43 1.04 17.56 7.53
CA ILE A 43 1.89 17.16 6.42
C ILE A 43 3.04 18.16 6.22
N ALA A 44 2.72 19.45 6.15
CA ALA A 44 3.73 20.49 5.94
C ALA A 44 4.75 20.54 7.09
N LYS A 45 4.29 20.42 8.35
CA LYS A 45 5.17 20.33 9.52
C LYS A 45 6.09 19.11 9.45
N HIS A 46 5.55 17.95 9.07
CA HIS A 46 6.35 16.71 8.95
C HIS A 46 7.36 16.80 7.81
N ALA A 47 6.99 17.47 6.70
CA ALA A 47 7.85 17.69 5.56
C ALA A 47 8.91 18.81 5.77
N GLY A 48 8.76 19.63 6.81
CA GLY A 48 9.62 20.80 7.06
C GLY A 48 9.44 21.89 6.00
N VAL A 49 8.21 22.10 5.51
CA VAL A 49 7.88 23.09 4.47
C VAL A 49 6.67 23.95 4.87
N ASN A 50 6.41 25.05 4.14
CA ASN A 50 5.22 25.86 4.33
C ASN A 50 3.99 25.12 3.77
N HIS A 51 2.85 25.16 4.51
CA HIS A 51 1.61 24.48 4.12
C HIS A 51 1.01 24.99 2.79
N GLY A 52 1.27 26.24 2.39
CA GLY A 52 0.88 26.77 1.09
C GLY A 52 1.49 26.01 -0.10
N GLN A 53 2.60 25.33 0.10
CA GLN A 53 3.25 24.51 -0.93
C GLN A 53 2.38 23.32 -1.37
N ILE A 54 1.50 22.82 -0.48
CA ILE A 54 0.56 21.74 -0.84
C ILE A 54 -0.36 22.17 -1.98
N HIS A 55 -0.95 23.37 -1.85
CA HIS A 55 -1.80 23.92 -2.92
C HIS A 55 -1.02 24.20 -4.21
N HIS A 56 0.22 24.64 -4.08
CA HIS A 56 1.07 24.92 -5.24
C HIS A 56 1.44 23.69 -6.03
N TYR A 57 1.78 22.55 -5.35
CA TYR A 57 2.26 21.33 -6.03
C TYR A 57 1.14 20.34 -6.34
N PHE A 58 0.13 20.25 -5.49
CA PHE A 58 -0.90 19.21 -5.55
C PHE A 58 -2.33 19.75 -5.70
N GLY A 59 -2.51 21.07 -5.74
CA GLY A 59 -3.81 21.72 -5.87
C GLY A 59 -4.66 21.66 -4.60
N SER A 60 -4.65 20.52 -3.90
CA SER A 60 -5.47 20.31 -2.69
C SER A 60 -4.86 19.24 -1.79
N LYS A 61 -5.40 19.13 -0.55
CA LYS A 61 -5.11 17.99 0.33
C LYS A 61 -5.46 16.66 -0.37
N ARG A 62 -6.63 16.61 -1.04
CA ARG A 62 -7.09 15.42 -1.74
C ARG A 62 -6.10 14.99 -2.82
N GLY A 63 -5.66 15.92 -3.66
CA GLY A 63 -4.67 15.64 -4.71
C GLY A 63 -3.34 15.13 -4.16
N LEU A 64 -2.88 15.66 -3.01
CA LEU A 64 -1.69 15.14 -2.35
C LEU A 64 -1.89 13.72 -1.80
N LEU A 65 -3.05 13.42 -1.21
CA LEU A 65 -3.34 12.07 -0.68
C LEU A 65 -3.51 11.06 -1.83
N GLU A 66 -4.12 11.44 -2.95
CA GLU A 66 -4.19 10.61 -4.15
C GLU A 66 -2.81 10.31 -4.71
N ALA A 67 -1.94 11.31 -4.82
CA ALA A 67 -0.56 11.12 -5.24
C ALA A 67 0.23 10.21 -4.26
N ALA A 68 -0.07 10.28 -2.96
CA ALA A 68 0.57 9.43 -1.96
C ALA A 68 0.14 7.96 -2.09
N ILE A 69 -1.16 7.69 -2.22
CA ILE A 69 -1.66 6.32 -2.45
C ILE A 69 -1.17 5.78 -3.79
N SER A 70 -1.25 6.56 -4.86
CA SER A 70 -0.75 6.17 -6.19
C SER A 70 0.72 5.74 -6.12
N LYS A 71 1.56 6.55 -5.49
CA LYS A 71 2.98 6.21 -5.30
C LYS A 71 3.16 4.88 -4.56
N LEU A 72 2.45 4.68 -3.45
CA LEU A 72 2.54 3.46 -2.65
C LEU A 72 2.01 2.24 -3.42
N ALA A 73 0.92 2.40 -4.18
CA ALA A 73 0.35 1.35 -5.00
C ALA A 73 1.30 0.93 -6.14
N HIS A 74 1.97 1.88 -6.80
CA HIS A 74 2.98 1.58 -7.81
C HIS A 74 4.19 0.85 -7.21
N GLU A 75 4.68 1.28 -6.05
CA GLU A 75 5.78 0.58 -5.35
C GLU A 75 5.38 -0.87 -5.02
N HIS A 76 4.16 -1.08 -4.50
CA HIS A 76 3.63 -2.41 -4.24
C HIS A 76 3.50 -3.25 -5.53
N TRP A 77 2.94 -2.67 -6.59
CA TRP A 77 2.85 -3.32 -7.90
C TRP A 77 4.21 -3.75 -8.43
N ASP A 78 5.20 -2.84 -8.41
CA ASP A 78 6.56 -3.13 -8.88
C ASP A 78 7.24 -4.22 -8.06
N HIS A 79 7.00 -4.28 -6.74
CA HIS A 79 7.49 -5.36 -5.88
C HIS A 79 6.87 -6.70 -6.29
N THR A 80 5.56 -6.75 -6.50
CA THR A 80 4.87 -7.99 -6.87
C THR A 80 5.19 -8.46 -8.28
N GLN A 81 5.43 -7.55 -9.23
CA GLN A 81 5.87 -7.93 -10.58
C GLN A 81 7.29 -8.50 -10.60
N ARG A 82 8.16 -8.06 -9.68
CA ARG A 82 9.55 -8.50 -9.60
C ARG A 82 9.70 -9.78 -8.76
N ASP A 83 9.08 -9.80 -7.59
CA ASP A 83 9.28 -10.85 -6.59
C ASP A 83 8.16 -11.91 -6.61
N GLY A 84 7.09 -11.68 -7.38
CA GLY A 84 5.85 -12.46 -7.36
C GLY A 84 4.95 -12.11 -6.17
N VAL A 85 3.74 -12.64 -6.19
CA VAL A 85 2.81 -12.61 -5.04
C VAL A 85 3.09 -13.85 -4.20
N SER A 86 3.43 -13.64 -2.94
CA SER A 86 3.66 -14.73 -1.99
C SER A 86 2.90 -14.48 -0.69
N PRO A 87 2.47 -15.52 0.03
CA PRO A 87 1.78 -15.38 1.30
C PRO A 87 2.59 -14.55 2.30
N LEU A 88 1.89 -13.69 3.04
CA LEU A 88 2.44 -12.74 4.03
C LEU A 88 3.48 -11.74 3.45
N ALA A 89 3.51 -11.55 2.14
CA ALA A 89 4.41 -10.58 1.50
C ALA A 89 4.07 -9.12 1.84
N LEU A 90 2.84 -8.84 2.31
CA LEU A 90 2.38 -7.49 2.67
C LEU A 90 3.23 -6.81 3.75
N GLY A 91 3.99 -7.56 4.53
CA GLY A 91 4.93 -7.00 5.50
C GLY A 91 6.01 -6.11 4.87
N LYS A 92 6.37 -6.33 3.60
CA LYS A 92 7.32 -5.48 2.85
C LYS A 92 6.69 -4.12 2.49
N ASP A 93 5.37 -4.10 2.25
CA ASP A 93 4.62 -2.93 1.82
C ASP A 93 3.68 -2.41 2.92
N GLN A 94 4.08 -2.59 4.17
CA GLN A 94 3.28 -2.24 5.35
C GLN A 94 2.70 -0.81 5.30
N THR A 95 3.47 0.17 4.80
CA THR A 95 2.98 1.54 4.69
C THR A 95 1.79 1.64 3.72
N TYR A 96 1.83 0.93 2.59
CA TYR A 96 0.73 0.86 1.64
C TYR A 96 -0.51 0.22 2.25
N ILE A 97 -0.36 -0.96 2.82
CA ILE A 97 -1.47 -1.71 3.42
C ILE A 97 -2.13 -0.94 4.56
N LEU A 98 -1.34 -0.33 5.45
CA LEU A 98 -1.87 0.55 6.51
C LEU A 98 -2.64 1.74 5.93
N ALA A 99 -2.14 2.38 4.87
CA ALA A 99 -2.81 3.49 4.22
C ALA A 99 -4.15 3.05 3.61
N VAL A 100 -4.20 1.92 2.90
CA VAL A 100 -5.44 1.35 2.33
C VAL A 100 -6.45 1.04 3.43
N ILE A 101 -6.04 0.34 4.50
CA ILE A 101 -6.90 0.00 5.63
C ILE A 101 -7.45 1.27 6.28
N ARG A 102 -6.62 2.29 6.52
CA ARG A 102 -7.07 3.56 7.10
C ARG A 102 -8.06 4.30 6.20
N CYS A 103 -7.83 4.32 4.89
CA CYS A 103 -8.78 4.89 3.94
C CYS A 103 -10.12 4.15 3.97
N ALA A 104 -10.10 2.83 3.99
CA ALA A 104 -11.33 2.01 4.05
C ALA A 104 -12.11 2.21 5.36
N ILE A 105 -11.43 2.22 6.53
CA ILE A 105 -12.03 2.48 7.84
C ILE A 105 -12.64 3.89 7.91
N ASP A 106 -11.98 4.88 7.33
CA ASP A 106 -12.49 6.26 7.24
C ASP A 106 -13.65 6.40 6.24
N GLY A 107 -14.01 5.33 5.51
CA GLY A 107 -15.07 5.32 4.50
C GLY A 107 -14.68 5.99 3.18
N ASP A 108 -13.39 6.21 2.93
CA ASP A 108 -12.86 6.78 1.68
C ASP A 108 -12.45 5.65 0.72
N LEU A 109 -13.46 4.93 0.20
CA LEU A 109 -13.21 3.81 -0.70
C LEU A 109 -12.59 4.25 -2.03
N ASP A 110 -12.90 5.43 -2.52
CA ASP A 110 -12.30 5.97 -3.76
C ASP A 110 -10.77 6.09 -3.64
N LEU A 111 -10.30 6.48 -2.45
CA LEU A 111 -8.87 6.56 -2.18
C LEU A 111 -8.28 5.18 -1.92
N ALA A 112 -8.98 4.32 -1.16
CA ALA A 112 -8.54 2.97 -0.85
C ALA A 112 -8.38 2.09 -2.10
N THR A 113 -9.22 2.31 -3.13
CA THR A 113 -9.24 1.53 -4.36
C THR A 113 -8.66 2.27 -5.57
N LEU A 114 -7.82 3.28 -5.34
CA LEU A 114 -7.24 4.10 -6.42
C LEU A 114 -6.45 3.25 -7.43
N GLU A 115 -5.82 2.17 -7.00
CA GLU A 115 -5.12 1.19 -7.84
C GLU A 115 -5.99 0.62 -8.98
N LEU A 116 -7.32 0.54 -8.77
CA LEU A 116 -8.26 0.07 -9.80
C LEU A 116 -8.35 1.04 -10.98
N ARG A 117 -8.30 2.34 -10.70
CA ARG A 117 -8.34 3.39 -11.73
C ARG A 117 -7.03 3.46 -12.53
N GLU A 118 -5.94 3.03 -11.93
CA GLU A 118 -4.60 3.04 -12.52
C GLU A 118 -4.22 1.69 -13.16
N ASN A 119 -5.13 0.68 -13.09
CA ASN A 119 -4.93 -0.66 -13.63
C ASN A 119 -3.70 -1.40 -13.07
N ILE A 120 -3.37 -1.15 -11.81
CA ILE A 120 -2.24 -1.76 -11.08
C ILE A 120 -2.70 -2.55 -9.85
N SER A 121 -3.93 -3.07 -9.87
CA SER A 121 -4.48 -3.84 -8.76
C SER A 121 -3.95 -5.27 -8.75
N VAL A 122 -3.12 -5.57 -7.77
CA VAL A 122 -2.60 -6.93 -7.53
C VAL A 122 -3.73 -7.91 -7.23
N PRO A 123 -4.74 -7.61 -6.37
CA PRO A 123 -5.85 -8.51 -6.12
C PRO A 123 -6.64 -8.87 -7.40
N ARG A 124 -6.83 -7.93 -8.32
CA ARG A 124 -7.50 -8.22 -9.59
C ARG A 124 -6.67 -9.08 -10.53
N GLN A 125 -5.35 -8.88 -10.53
CA GLN A 125 -4.43 -9.73 -11.30
C GLN A 125 -4.47 -11.17 -10.77
N VAL A 126 -4.43 -11.35 -9.45
CA VAL A 126 -4.52 -12.66 -8.78
C VAL A 126 -5.88 -13.31 -9.07
N LEU A 127 -6.99 -12.57 -8.91
CA LEU A 127 -8.33 -13.06 -9.20
C LEU A 127 -8.44 -13.60 -10.63
N LYS A 128 -7.93 -12.85 -11.60
CA LYS A 128 -7.93 -13.28 -13.01
C LYS A 128 -7.17 -14.59 -13.17
N LYS A 129 -5.96 -14.68 -12.62
CA LYS A 129 -5.13 -15.90 -12.69
C LYS A 129 -5.84 -17.12 -12.08
N PHE A 130 -6.52 -16.93 -10.94
CA PHE A 130 -7.25 -18.02 -10.29
C PHE A 130 -8.48 -18.43 -11.08
N CYS A 131 -9.25 -17.46 -11.63
CA CYS A 131 -10.39 -17.77 -12.50
C CYS A 131 -9.97 -18.52 -13.76
N ASP A 132 -8.80 -18.20 -14.32
CA ASP A 132 -8.28 -18.87 -15.53
C ASP A 132 -7.83 -20.31 -15.22
N ASN A 133 -7.43 -20.63 -13.97
CA ASN A 133 -6.88 -21.93 -13.55
C ASN A 133 -7.81 -22.72 -12.61
N LYS A 134 -8.99 -22.22 -12.28
CA LYS A 134 -9.93 -22.86 -11.34
C LYS A 134 -10.38 -24.24 -11.78
N ASP A 135 -10.75 -25.09 -10.81
CA ASP A 135 -11.41 -26.36 -11.09
C ASP A 135 -12.73 -26.12 -11.86
N PRO A 136 -13.08 -26.95 -12.86
CA PRO A 136 -14.35 -26.83 -13.59
C PRO A 136 -15.61 -26.87 -12.70
N SER A 137 -15.54 -27.45 -11.51
CA SER A 137 -16.66 -27.47 -10.55
C SER A 137 -16.79 -26.18 -9.75
N GLU A 138 -15.77 -25.32 -9.72
CA GLU A 138 -15.79 -24.04 -9.01
C GLU A 138 -16.42 -22.92 -9.83
N THR A 139 -17.16 -22.05 -9.15
CA THR A 139 -17.70 -20.82 -9.73
C THR A 139 -16.70 -19.65 -9.52
N GLU A 140 -16.86 -18.58 -10.31
CA GLU A 140 -16.10 -17.35 -10.06
C GLU A 140 -16.37 -16.75 -8.67
N THR A 141 -17.56 -17.01 -8.12
CA THR A 141 -17.93 -16.56 -6.76
C THR A 141 -17.15 -17.32 -5.69
N ASP A 142 -16.88 -18.61 -5.90
CA ASP A 142 -16.07 -19.42 -4.98
C ASP A 142 -14.63 -18.87 -4.94
N VAL A 143 -14.04 -18.61 -6.10
CA VAL A 143 -12.70 -18.01 -6.23
C VAL A 143 -12.65 -16.62 -5.56
N LYS A 144 -13.68 -15.79 -5.74
CA LYS A 144 -13.77 -14.49 -5.04
C LYS A 144 -13.84 -14.65 -3.52
N GLY A 145 -14.57 -15.66 -3.04
CA GLY A 145 -14.64 -15.96 -1.61
C GLY A 145 -13.31 -16.39 -1.02
N GLN A 146 -12.60 -17.29 -1.71
CA GLN A 146 -11.26 -17.75 -1.33
C GLN A 146 -10.27 -16.58 -1.27
N LEU A 147 -10.21 -15.77 -2.33
CA LEU A 147 -9.32 -14.62 -2.39
C LEU A 147 -9.67 -13.56 -1.32
N ALA A 148 -10.95 -13.31 -1.07
CA ALA A 148 -11.38 -12.38 -0.02
C ALA A 148 -10.95 -12.86 1.38
N ALA A 149 -11.04 -14.16 1.65
CA ALA A 149 -10.55 -14.75 2.90
C ALA A 149 -9.02 -14.62 3.04
N ALA A 150 -8.27 -14.92 1.98
CA ALA A 150 -6.83 -14.78 1.97
C ALA A 150 -6.41 -13.31 2.22
N MET A 151 -7.03 -12.36 1.50
CA MET A 151 -6.79 -10.92 1.71
C MET A 151 -7.10 -10.47 3.14
N ALA A 152 -8.19 -10.95 3.73
CA ALA A 152 -8.56 -10.60 5.11
C ALA A 152 -7.50 -11.09 6.11
N ILE A 153 -7.01 -12.33 5.96
CA ILE A 153 -5.94 -12.89 6.80
C ILE A 153 -4.66 -12.07 6.64
N GLU A 154 -4.24 -11.81 5.41
CA GLU A 154 -3.02 -11.06 5.11
C GLU A 154 -3.05 -9.64 5.68
N MET A 155 -4.14 -8.90 5.43
CA MET A 155 -4.30 -7.54 5.93
C MET A 155 -4.39 -7.49 7.46
N ALA A 156 -5.11 -8.43 8.06
CA ALA A 156 -5.19 -8.54 9.53
C ALA A 156 -3.83 -8.85 10.12
N TRP A 157 -3.09 -9.81 9.57
CA TRP A 157 -1.76 -10.17 10.05
C TRP A 157 -0.78 -8.99 9.94
N ALA A 158 -0.76 -8.28 8.80
CA ALA A 158 0.12 -7.14 8.59
C ALA A 158 -0.04 -6.01 9.62
N VAL A 159 -1.23 -5.92 10.25
CA VAL A 159 -1.56 -4.86 11.22
C VAL A 159 -1.61 -5.36 12.65
N LEU A 160 -2.12 -6.58 12.87
CA LEU A 160 -2.48 -7.10 14.18
C LEU A 160 -1.50 -8.18 14.69
N GLU A 161 -0.45 -8.50 13.97
CA GLU A 161 0.55 -9.51 14.40
C GLU A 161 0.97 -9.35 15.86
N PRO A 162 1.38 -8.14 16.35
CA PRO A 162 1.78 -7.99 17.76
C PRO A 162 0.65 -8.24 18.75
N TYR A 163 -0.57 -7.84 18.40
CA TYR A 163 -1.76 -8.08 19.22
C TYR A 163 -2.10 -9.57 19.28
N ILE A 164 -2.08 -10.25 18.13
CA ILE A 164 -2.38 -11.68 18.02
C ILE A 164 -1.37 -12.48 18.82
N ASN A 165 -0.06 -12.21 18.64
CA ASN A 165 0.99 -12.90 19.38
C ASN A 165 0.85 -12.70 20.89
N ALA A 166 0.58 -11.47 21.35
CA ALA A 166 0.38 -11.19 22.77
C ALA A 166 -0.86 -11.90 23.34
N THR A 167 -1.97 -11.91 22.58
CA THR A 167 -3.24 -12.51 23.04
C THR A 167 -3.18 -14.04 23.10
N LEU A 168 -2.44 -14.66 22.18
CA LEU A 168 -2.23 -16.10 22.13
C LEU A 168 -1.02 -16.57 22.92
N ASN A 169 -0.32 -15.66 23.61
CA ASN A 169 0.90 -15.95 24.36
C ASN A 169 1.97 -16.65 23.52
N VAL A 170 2.17 -16.16 22.26
CA VAL A 170 3.19 -16.71 21.36
C VAL A 170 4.57 -16.26 21.85
N GLU A 171 5.40 -17.23 22.18
CA GLU A 171 6.78 -16.98 22.60
C GLU A 171 7.67 -16.52 21.42
N ALA A 172 8.74 -15.79 21.71
CA ALA A 172 9.60 -15.23 20.67
C ALA A 172 10.18 -16.29 19.70
N ASN A 173 10.43 -17.48 20.18
CA ASN A 173 10.91 -18.63 19.41
C ASN A 173 9.80 -19.33 18.59
N GLU A 174 8.54 -19.01 18.81
CA GLU A 174 7.38 -19.60 18.13
C GLU A 174 6.86 -18.71 16.98
N VAL A 175 7.22 -17.41 16.95
CA VAL A 175 6.69 -16.43 16.00
C VAL A 175 6.83 -16.91 14.56
N ASP A 176 8.00 -17.40 14.15
CA ASP A 176 8.24 -17.89 12.80
C ASP A 176 7.45 -19.17 12.49
N ILE A 177 7.24 -20.02 13.50
CA ILE A 177 6.43 -21.24 13.37
C ILE A 177 4.96 -20.86 13.15
N VAL A 178 4.45 -19.91 13.92
CA VAL A 178 3.07 -19.41 13.77
C VAL A 178 2.88 -18.78 12.40
N LYS A 179 3.83 -17.96 11.94
CA LYS A 179 3.81 -17.38 10.58
C LYS A 179 3.76 -18.48 9.51
N GLN A 180 4.59 -19.53 9.65
CA GLN A 180 4.57 -20.62 8.68
C GLN A 180 3.21 -21.34 8.66
N LYS A 181 2.55 -21.53 9.81
CA LYS A 181 1.20 -22.11 9.86
C LYS A 181 0.16 -21.25 9.14
N ILE A 182 0.27 -19.92 9.25
CA ILE A 182 -0.60 -19.00 8.50
C ILE A 182 -0.33 -19.09 7.00
N VAL A 183 0.94 -19.19 6.58
CA VAL A 183 1.31 -19.43 5.18
C VAL A 183 0.70 -20.74 4.68
N ASP A 184 0.80 -21.84 5.45
CA ASP A 184 0.23 -23.13 5.10
C ASP A 184 -1.30 -23.02 4.89
N ILE A 185 -1.99 -22.25 5.74
CA ILE A 185 -3.43 -21.97 5.60
C ILE A 185 -3.72 -21.16 4.35
N LEU A 186 -2.96 -20.09 4.11
CA LEU A 186 -3.14 -19.25 2.91
C LEU A 186 -2.91 -20.05 1.64
N VAL A 187 -1.89 -20.90 1.60
CA VAL A 187 -1.62 -21.82 0.46
C VAL A 187 -2.81 -22.76 0.26
N SER A 188 -3.38 -23.32 1.34
CA SER A 188 -4.53 -24.24 1.22
C SER A 188 -5.82 -23.57 0.75
N ILE A 189 -5.99 -22.25 1.04
CA ILE A 189 -7.17 -21.49 0.61
C ILE A 189 -7.04 -21.06 -0.86
N ALA A 190 -5.85 -20.67 -1.28
CA ALA A 190 -5.65 -19.94 -2.51
C ALA A 190 -4.87 -20.75 -3.57
N ASP A 191 -4.51 -22.02 -3.27
CA ASP A 191 -3.73 -22.91 -4.16
C ASP A 191 -2.49 -22.16 -4.76
N TYR A 192 -1.77 -21.44 -3.88
CA TYR A 192 -0.61 -20.59 -4.23
C TYR A 192 0.51 -21.37 -4.86
#